data_a0c2339e12326d3ae1bc68f07e583546
#
_entry.id   a0c2339e12326d3ae1bc68f07e583546
#
_cell.length_a   1.000
_cell.length_b   1.000
_cell.length_c   1.000
_cell.angle_alpha   90.00
_cell.angle_beta   90.00
_cell.angle_gamma   90.00
#
_symmetry.space_group_name_H-M   'P 1'
#
loop_
_entity.id
_entity.type
_entity.pdbx_description
1 polymer ?
#
loop_
_entity_poly.entity_id
_entity_poly.type
_entity_poly.pdbx_seq_one_letter_code
_entity_poly.pdbx_strand_id
1 'polypeptide(L)'
;MTFNLSELGSFRIERTEEYGEDPSAKPYCEIIKVKGSRPEPHFNVVSHLYKYSETDLALYLKDKKNLWRPLGKTLNEDIDVSDSEVILRFPIRKFKEIARIVPFVRKRGQVNLSESEKTERGNRLNKYLNRPSKSEQKEPKTVTKDTHRAITLETFGGDT
;
A
#
# COMPACT_ATOMS: atom_id res chain seq x y z
N MET A 1 9.42 -33.41 5.79
CA MET A 1 9.60 -32.36 4.74
C MET A 1 9.15 -31.06 5.33
N THR A 2 10.02 -30.07 5.35
CA THR A 2 9.71 -28.74 5.91
C THR A 2 8.95 -27.93 4.86
N PHE A 3 7.72 -27.55 5.15
CA PHE A 3 6.91 -26.71 4.27
C PHE A 3 7.49 -25.29 4.19
N ASN A 4 7.52 -24.70 2.98
CA ASN A 4 7.97 -23.35 2.74
C ASN A 4 6.84 -22.49 2.14
N LEU A 5 6.80 -21.19 2.45
CA LEU A 5 5.79 -20.26 1.90
C LEU A 5 5.83 -20.15 0.37
N SER A 6 6.98 -20.44 -0.25
CA SER A 6 7.13 -20.47 -1.71
C SER A 6 6.27 -21.54 -2.40
N GLU A 7 5.88 -22.58 -1.69
CA GLU A 7 5.04 -23.67 -2.20
C GLU A 7 3.56 -23.27 -2.32
N LEU A 8 3.15 -22.19 -1.65
CA LEU A 8 1.77 -21.66 -1.73
C LEU A 8 1.42 -21.07 -3.10
N GLY A 9 2.42 -20.74 -3.93
CA GLY A 9 2.23 -20.18 -5.28
C GLY A 9 3.08 -18.95 -5.58
N SER A 10 2.68 -18.19 -6.60
CA SER A 10 3.42 -17.02 -7.08
C SER A 10 3.20 -15.77 -6.20
N PHE A 11 3.45 -15.88 -4.92
CA PHE A 11 3.38 -14.76 -3.99
C PHE A 11 4.75 -14.12 -3.79
N ARG A 12 4.75 -12.81 -3.47
CA ARG A 12 5.97 -12.09 -3.11
C ARG A 12 6.27 -12.37 -1.65
N ILE A 13 7.36 -13.10 -1.41
CA ILE A 13 7.88 -13.39 -0.09
C ILE A 13 8.85 -12.27 0.28
N GLU A 14 8.67 -11.70 1.46
CA GLU A 14 9.58 -10.74 2.07
C GLU A 14 10.15 -11.36 3.36
N ARG A 15 11.32 -10.91 3.76
CA ARG A 15 12.00 -11.38 4.96
C ARG A 15 11.85 -10.35 6.05
N THR A 16 11.62 -10.80 7.27
CA THR A 16 11.66 -9.95 8.45
C THR A 16 13.10 -9.63 8.84
N GLU A 17 13.30 -8.67 9.72
CA GLU A 17 14.64 -8.26 10.19
C GLU A 17 15.39 -9.41 10.90
N GLU A 18 14.66 -10.30 11.57
CA GLU A 18 15.21 -11.47 12.28
C GLU A 18 15.73 -12.58 11.35
N TYR A 19 15.51 -12.47 10.05
CA TYR A 19 15.86 -13.53 9.08
C TYR A 19 17.34 -13.94 9.09
N GLY A 20 18.24 -13.05 9.48
CA GLY A 20 19.68 -13.29 9.46
C GLY A 20 20.26 -13.86 10.74
N GLU A 21 19.54 -13.81 11.86
CA GLU A 21 20.10 -14.10 13.19
C GLU A 21 20.21 -15.60 13.48
N ASP A 22 19.21 -16.39 13.10
CA ASP A 22 19.18 -17.83 13.31
C ASP A 22 18.78 -18.58 12.03
N PRO A 23 19.66 -19.44 11.47
CA PRO A 23 19.34 -20.24 10.29
C PRO A 23 18.12 -21.16 10.47
N SER A 24 17.83 -21.65 11.68
CA SER A 24 16.68 -22.51 11.96
C SER A 24 15.36 -21.73 11.93
N ALA A 25 15.39 -20.43 12.23
CA ALA A 25 14.24 -19.54 12.23
C ALA A 25 13.86 -19.05 10.82
N LYS A 26 14.73 -19.22 9.81
CA LYS A 26 14.50 -18.70 8.44
C LYS A 26 13.12 -19.00 7.86
N PRO A 27 12.55 -20.21 7.96
CA PRO A 27 11.21 -20.48 7.43
C PRO A 27 10.10 -19.69 8.13
N TYR A 28 10.31 -19.26 9.37
CA TYR A 28 9.35 -18.51 10.18
C TYR A 28 9.51 -17.01 10.05
N CYS A 29 10.67 -16.53 9.56
CA CYS A 29 10.95 -15.13 9.32
C CYS A 29 10.53 -14.65 7.92
N GLU A 30 9.90 -15.50 7.13
CA GLU A 30 9.35 -15.16 5.82
C GLU A 30 7.88 -14.80 5.93
N ILE A 31 7.46 -13.76 5.20
CA ILE A 31 6.09 -13.27 5.21
C ILE A 31 5.56 -13.02 3.79
N ILE A 32 4.24 -13.14 3.63
CA ILE A 32 3.53 -12.71 2.42
C ILE A 32 2.59 -11.56 2.81
N LYS A 33 2.87 -10.35 2.32
CA LYS A 33 2.07 -9.16 2.66
C LYS A 33 0.68 -9.19 2.06
N VAL A 34 -0.28 -8.65 2.79
CA VAL A 34 -1.64 -8.39 2.31
C VAL A 34 -1.65 -7.08 1.53
N LYS A 35 -2.34 -7.04 0.37
CA LYS A 35 -2.46 -5.86 -0.48
C LYS A 35 -3.13 -4.70 0.25
N GLY A 36 -2.64 -3.48 0.03
CA GLY A 36 -3.21 -2.28 0.64
C GLY A 36 -2.99 -2.16 2.15
N SER A 37 -2.07 -2.95 2.72
CA SER A 37 -1.58 -2.73 4.08
C SER A 37 -0.54 -1.63 4.04
N ARG A 38 -0.71 -0.61 4.88
CA ARG A 38 0.25 0.48 5.02
C ARG A 38 1.08 0.23 6.28
N PRO A 39 2.41 0.37 6.23
CA PRO A 39 3.22 0.36 7.43
C PRO A 39 2.85 1.57 8.31
N GLU A 40 2.81 1.36 9.60
CA GLU A 40 2.70 2.49 10.53
C GLU A 40 4.01 3.27 10.60
N PRO A 41 3.95 4.59 10.87
CA PRO A 41 5.15 5.44 10.94
C PRO A 41 6.19 4.98 11.96
N HIS A 42 5.75 4.29 13.03
CA HIS A 42 6.60 3.87 14.14
C HIS A 42 6.80 2.35 14.24
N PHE A 43 5.96 1.56 13.55
CA PHE A 43 6.05 0.11 13.54
C PHE A 43 5.87 -0.36 12.11
N ASN A 44 6.89 -0.93 11.51
CA ASN A 44 6.82 -1.50 10.14
C ASN A 44 5.87 -2.72 10.04
N VAL A 45 4.93 -2.85 10.97
CA VAL A 45 3.99 -3.97 11.03
C VAL A 45 2.88 -3.75 10.01
N VAL A 46 2.83 -4.61 9.02
CA VAL A 46 1.78 -4.67 7.99
C VAL A 46 1.01 -5.96 8.12
N SER A 47 -0.25 -5.97 7.67
CA SER A 47 -1.00 -7.23 7.59
C SER A 47 -0.29 -8.23 6.69
N HIS A 48 -0.03 -9.43 7.20
CA HIS A 48 0.77 -10.44 6.53
C HIS A 48 0.41 -11.86 6.94
N LEU A 49 0.77 -12.80 6.08
CA LEU A 49 0.73 -14.23 6.34
C LEU A 49 2.14 -14.72 6.65
N TYR A 50 2.27 -15.61 7.62
CA TYR A 50 3.54 -16.25 7.97
C TYR A 50 3.35 -17.72 8.33
N LYS A 51 4.44 -18.47 8.33
CA LYS A 51 4.45 -19.86 8.78
C LYS A 51 4.39 -19.87 10.31
N TYR A 52 3.39 -20.54 10.87
CA TYR A 52 3.23 -20.69 12.31
C TYR A 52 3.84 -22.02 12.81
N SER A 53 3.61 -23.09 12.07
CA SER A 53 4.15 -24.42 12.33
C SER A 53 4.41 -25.17 11.03
N GLU A 54 4.79 -26.43 11.10
CA GLU A 54 4.95 -27.26 9.89
C GLU A 54 3.62 -27.56 9.17
N THR A 55 2.51 -27.46 9.88
CA THR A 55 1.17 -27.77 9.36
C THR A 55 0.25 -26.55 9.25
N ASP A 56 0.61 -25.45 9.92
CA ASP A 56 -0.27 -24.32 10.09
C ASP A 56 0.36 -22.99 9.67
N LEU A 57 -0.49 -22.14 9.18
CA LEU A 57 -0.20 -20.75 8.84
C LEU A 57 -0.88 -19.82 9.83
N ALA A 58 -0.32 -18.65 10.04
CA ALA A 58 -0.97 -17.57 10.75
C ALA A 58 -1.10 -16.34 9.85
N LEU A 59 -2.26 -15.71 9.92
CA LEU A 59 -2.59 -14.47 9.20
C LEU A 59 -2.79 -13.36 10.22
N TYR A 60 -1.88 -12.40 10.22
CA TYR A 60 -2.02 -11.17 10.98
C TYR A 60 -2.75 -10.13 10.13
N LEU A 61 -3.82 -9.56 10.65
CA LEU A 61 -4.59 -8.51 10.01
C LEU A 61 -4.73 -7.32 10.96
N LYS A 62 -4.41 -6.13 10.44
CA LYS A 62 -4.62 -4.86 11.14
C LYS A 62 -5.53 -3.96 10.30
N ASP A 63 -6.56 -3.39 10.94
CA ASP A 63 -7.53 -2.47 10.33
C ASP A 63 -8.21 -3.02 9.06
N LYS A 64 -8.38 -4.34 8.95
CA LYS A 64 -9.01 -5.03 7.82
C LYS A 64 -10.38 -5.62 8.19
N LYS A 65 -11.21 -4.84 8.91
CA LYS A 65 -12.52 -5.28 9.44
C LYS A 65 -13.46 -5.88 8.37
N ASN A 66 -13.35 -5.42 7.14
CA ASN A 66 -14.09 -5.95 6.00
C ASN A 66 -13.78 -7.43 5.66
N LEU A 67 -12.60 -7.91 6.05
CA LEU A 67 -12.17 -9.30 5.82
C LEU A 67 -12.61 -10.24 6.96
N TRP A 68 -12.92 -9.73 8.14
CA TRP A 68 -13.14 -10.56 9.34
C TRP A 68 -14.37 -11.45 9.23
N ARG A 69 -15.52 -10.90 8.80
CA ARG A 69 -16.73 -11.70 8.63
C ARG A 69 -16.57 -12.88 7.65
N PRO A 70 -16.04 -12.68 6.42
CA PRO A 70 -15.84 -13.79 5.51
C PRO A 70 -14.79 -14.78 6.03
N LEU A 71 -13.73 -14.32 6.70
CA LEU A 71 -12.71 -15.19 7.31
C LEU A 71 -13.28 -16.00 8.46
N GLY A 72 -14.02 -15.40 9.39
CA GLY A 72 -14.67 -16.10 10.49
C GLY A 72 -15.57 -17.22 9.99
N LYS A 73 -16.39 -16.97 8.96
CA LYS A 73 -17.22 -18.01 8.33
C LYS A 73 -16.40 -19.16 7.74
N THR A 74 -15.28 -18.84 7.06
CA THR A 74 -14.43 -19.85 6.40
C THR A 74 -13.65 -20.68 7.41
N LEU A 75 -13.23 -20.08 8.51
CA LEU A 75 -12.48 -20.73 9.57
C LEU A 75 -13.38 -21.36 10.63
N ASN A 76 -14.64 -20.97 10.66
CA ASN A 76 -15.61 -21.32 11.72
C ASN A 76 -15.14 -20.77 13.09
N GLU A 77 -14.62 -19.54 13.07
CA GLU A 77 -14.16 -18.79 14.24
C GLU A 77 -15.01 -17.53 14.43
N ASP A 78 -15.32 -17.22 15.69
CA ASP A 78 -15.92 -15.95 16.04
C ASP A 78 -14.82 -14.91 16.23
N ILE A 79 -14.80 -13.92 15.34
CA ILE A 79 -13.79 -12.86 15.34
C ILE A 79 -14.44 -11.60 15.92
N ASP A 80 -13.90 -11.10 17.03
CA ASP A 80 -14.38 -9.85 17.62
C ASP A 80 -14.10 -8.68 16.68
N VAL A 81 -15.19 -8.02 16.25
CA VAL A 81 -15.15 -6.90 15.31
C VAL A 81 -14.71 -5.59 16.00
N SER A 82 -14.65 -5.58 17.33
CA SER A 82 -14.20 -4.41 18.11
C SER A 82 -12.70 -4.21 18.03
N ASP A 83 -11.92 -5.27 17.87
CA ASP A 83 -10.48 -5.22 17.82
C ASP A 83 -9.96 -4.53 16.56
N SER A 84 -8.81 -3.86 16.65
CA SER A 84 -8.11 -3.31 15.51
C SER A 84 -7.20 -4.33 14.83
N GLU A 85 -6.82 -5.38 15.54
CA GLU A 85 -5.87 -6.40 15.13
C GLU A 85 -6.40 -7.79 15.41
N VAL A 86 -6.10 -8.73 14.53
CA VAL A 86 -6.45 -10.15 14.72
C VAL A 86 -5.36 -11.06 14.15
N ILE A 87 -5.10 -12.16 14.84
CA ILE A 87 -4.24 -13.26 14.37
C ILE A 87 -5.10 -14.49 14.19
N LEU A 88 -5.24 -14.96 12.97
CA LEU A 88 -5.99 -16.15 12.62
C LEU A 88 -5.02 -17.28 12.28
N ARG A 89 -5.15 -18.41 12.95
CA ARG A 89 -4.35 -19.62 12.71
C ARG A 89 -5.20 -20.62 11.95
N PHE A 90 -4.64 -21.24 10.92
CA PHE A 90 -5.35 -22.21 10.11
C PHE A 90 -4.40 -23.19 9.43
N PRO A 91 -4.86 -24.43 9.16
CA PRO A 91 -4.05 -25.42 8.49
C PRO A 91 -3.76 -25.02 7.03
N ILE A 92 -2.57 -25.37 6.53
CA ILE A 92 -2.10 -25.05 5.17
C ILE A 92 -3.13 -25.42 4.11
N ARG A 93 -3.85 -26.52 4.27
CA ARG A 93 -4.90 -26.98 3.33
C ARG A 93 -6.01 -25.94 3.10
N LYS A 94 -6.32 -25.08 4.07
CA LYS A 94 -7.31 -24.00 3.95
C LYS A 94 -6.77 -22.75 3.24
N PHE A 95 -5.48 -22.70 2.96
CA PHE A 95 -4.87 -21.51 2.35
C PHE A 95 -5.55 -21.06 1.05
N LYS A 96 -5.95 -22.00 0.17
CA LYS A 96 -6.60 -21.66 -1.10
C LYS A 96 -7.94 -20.93 -0.90
N GLU A 97 -8.69 -21.28 0.14
CA GLU A 97 -9.95 -20.63 0.49
C GLU A 97 -9.69 -19.23 1.04
N ILE A 98 -8.72 -19.11 1.96
CA ILE A 98 -8.29 -17.83 2.52
C ILE A 98 -7.75 -16.88 1.43
N ALA A 99 -6.97 -17.38 0.47
CA ALA A 99 -6.40 -16.60 -0.61
C ALA A 99 -7.44 -16.09 -1.64
N ARG A 100 -8.68 -16.59 -1.61
CA ARG A 100 -9.80 -16.02 -2.37
C ARG A 100 -10.40 -14.79 -1.69
N ILE A 101 -10.30 -14.72 -0.37
CA ILE A 101 -10.85 -13.64 0.47
C ILE A 101 -9.79 -12.55 0.67
N VAL A 102 -8.57 -12.96 1.01
CA VAL A 102 -7.47 -12.04 1.34
C VAL A 102 -6.63 -11.76 0.09
N PRO A 103 -6.53 -10.51 -0.33
CA PRO A 103 -5.72 -10.14 -1.49
C PRO A 103 -4.23 -10.09 -1.12
N PHE A 104 -3.51 -11.17 -1.30
CA PHE A 104 -2.06 -11.22 -1.09
C PHE A 104 -1.27 -10.56 -2.23
N VAL A 105 -0.09 -10.04 -1.90
CA VAL A 105 0.85 -9.48 -2.89
C VAL A 105 1.49 -10.61 -3.68
N ARG A 106 1.30 -10.60 -4.99
CA ARG A 106 1.90 -11.58 -5.91
C ARG A 106 3.22 -11.08 -6.47
N LYS A 107 4.10 -12.00 -6.84
CA LYS A 107 5.28 -11.69 -7.65
C LYS A 107 4.81 -11.02 -8.95
N ARG A 108 5.50 -9.97 -9.35
CA ARG A 108 5.27 -9.41 -10.70
C ARG A 108 5.74 -10.47 -11.69
N GLY A 109 4.86 -10.91 -12.57
CA GLY A 109 5.25 -11.72 -13.71
C GLY A 109 6.32 -10.96 -14.51
N GLN A 110 7.37 -11.66 -14.95
CA GLN A 110 8.25 -11.09 -15.96
C GLN A 110 7.41 -10.93 -17.23
N VAL A 111 7.11 -9.69 -17.57
CA VAL A 111 6.50 -9.38 -18.85
C VAL A 111 7.64 -9.42 -19.86
N ASN A 112 7.74 -10.52 -20.62
CA ASN A 112 8.66 -10.60 -21.74
C ASN A 112 8.14 -9.65 -22.83
N LEU A 113 8.53 -8.38 -22.73
CA LEU A 113 8.24 -7.40 -23.76
C LEU A 113 9.20 -7.61 -24.92
N SER A 114 8.68 -7.58 -26.13
CA SER A 114 9.51 -7.46 -27.34
C SER A 114 10.33 -6.17 -27.30
N GLU A 115 11.43 -6.11 -28.02
CA GLU A 115 12.28 -4.89 -28.05
C GLU A 115 11.49 -3.67 -28.55
N SER A 116 10.54 -3.85 -29.47
CA SER A 116 9.65 -2.79 -29.94
C SER A 116 8.76 -2.26 -28.82
N GLU A 117 8.17 -3.12 -27.99
CA GLU A 117 7.33 -2.73 -26.86
C GLU A 117 8.13 -2.04 -25.75
N LYS A 118 9.36 -2.47 -25.51
CA LYS A 118 10.27 -1.80 -24.56
C LYS A 118 10.57 -0.38 -25.00
N THR A 119 10.89 -0.20 -26.28
CA THR A 119 11.18 1.11 -26.88
C THR A 119 9.95 2.02 -26.82
N GLU A 120 8.76 1.51 -27.16
CA GLU A 120 7.53 2.28 -27.10
C GLU A 120 7.18 2.72 -25.67
N ARG A 121 7.35 1.83 -24.68
CA ARG A 121 7.16 2.19 -23.27
C ARG A 121 8.18 3.22 -22.80
N GLY A 122 9.46 3.10 -23.20
CA GLY A 122 10.48 4.10 -22.93
C GLY A 122 10.13 5.47 -23.49
N ASN A 123 9.68 5.53 -24.73
CA ASN A 123 9.26 6.76 -25.37
C ASN A 123 8.04 7.41 -24.71
N ARG A 124 7.05 6.59 -24.29
CA ARG A 124 5.89 7.09 -23.52
C ARG A 124 6.34 7.67 -22.17
N LEU A 125 7.22 6.98 -21.45
CA LEU A 125 7.73 7.46 -20.16
C LEU A 125 8.47 8.80 -20.31
N ASN A 126 9.37 8.90 -21.30
CA ASN A 126 10.10 10.12 -21.60
C ASN A 126 9.16 11.29 -21.95
N LYS A 127 8.06 11.04 -22.68
CA LYS A 127 7.04 12.04 -22.98
C LYS A 127 6.31 12.54 -21.72
N TYR A 128 6.15 11.68 -20.69
CA TYR A 128 5.56 12.11 -19.42
C TYR A 128 6.56 12.88 -18.55
N LEU A 129 7.82 12.44 -18.50
CA LEU A 129 8.87 13.09 -17.71
C LEU A 129 9.23 14.48 -18.28
N ASN A 130 9.19 14.65 -19.61
CA ASN A 130 9.49 15.90 -20.30
C ASN A 130 8.28 16.80 -20.51
N ARG A 131 7.13 16.51 -19.88
CA ARG A 131 6.00 17.43 -19.90
C ARG A 131 6.32 18.62 -19.00
N PRO A 132 6.34 19.88 -19.54
CA PRO A 132 6.50 21.06 -18.72
C PRO A 132 5.39 21.08 -17.66
N SER A 133 5.78 21.34 -16.41
CA SER A 133 4.82 21.42 -15.31
C SER A 133 3.82 22.53 -15.59
N LYS A 134 2.54 22.27 -15.33
CA LYS A 134 1.43 23.23 -15.56
C LYS A 134 1.59 24.58 -14.84
N SER A 135 2.61 24.69 -13.97
CA SER A 135 2.92 25.92 -13.23
C SER A 135 3.64 26.99 -14.07
N GLU A 136 4.22 26.65 -15.23
CA GLU A 136 4.95 27.60 -16.08
C GLU A 136 4.10 28.26 -17.15
N GLN A 137 2.82 27.91 -17.29
CA GLN A 137 1.90 28.50 -18.26
C GLN A 137 0.98 29.58 -17.66
N LYS A 138 1.33 30.21 -16.56
CA LYS A 138 0.67 31.44 -16.17
C LYS A 138 1.32 32.59 -16.93
N GLU A 139 0.71 32.97 -18.06
CA GLU A 139 0.97 34.26 -18.72
C GLU A 139 0.89 35.40 -17.71
N PRO A 140 1.81 36.37 -17.75
CA PRO A 140 1.72 37.53 -16.90
C PRO A 140 0.47 38.31 -17.32
N LYS A 141 -0.54 38.37 -16.47
CA LYS A 141 -1.66 39.27 -16.61
C LYS A 141 -1.09 40.69 -16.63
N THR A 142 -1.09 41.30 -17.81
CA THR A 142 -0.84 42.72 -17.99
C THR A 142 -1.82 43.49 -17.11
N VAL A 143 -1.29 44.08 -16.06
CA VAL A 143 -2.04 45.03 -15.23
C VAL A 143 -2.10 46.31 -16.05
N THR A 144 -3.21 46.56 -16.73
CA THR A 144 -3.59 47.88 -17.24
C THR A 144 -3.81 48.77 -16.04
N LYS A 145 -2.91 49.74 -15.91
CA LYS A 145 -3.10 50.89 -15.02
C LYS A 145 -4.16 51.81 -15.66
N ASP A 146 -5.34 51.76 -15.14
CA ASP A 146 -6.33 52.82 -15.38
C ASP A 146 -6.54 53.61 -14.10
N THR A 147 -6.01 54.82 -14.17
CA THR A 147 -6.72 56.09 -14.07
C THR A 147 -7.18 56.52 -12.67
N HIS A 148 -6.46 57.53 -12.23
CA HIS A 148 -6.92 58.71 -11.50
C HIS A 148 -8.34 58.65 -10.92
N ARG A 149 -8.41 58.61 -9.61
CA ARG A 149 -9.51 59.22 -8.88
C ARG A 149 -8.95 60.13 -7.80
N ALA A 150 -9.00 61.43 -8.09
CA ALA A 150 -8.76 62.49 -7.13
C ALA A 150 -9.73 62.37 -5.93
N ILE A 151 -9.21 62.24 -4.77
CA ILE A 151 -9.99 62.35 -3.51
C ILE A 151 -9.77 63.75 -3.02
N THR A 152 -10.81 64.54 -3.13
CA THR A 152 -10.97 65.86 -2.53
C THR A 152 -10.94 65.69 -1.00
N LEU A 153 -10.01 66.40 -0.39
CA LEU A 153 -9.98 66.63 1.06
C LEU A 153 -11.09 67.62 1.40
N GLU A 154 -12.12 67.14 2.06
CA GLU A 154 -13.02 68.05 2.78
C GLU A 154 -12.56 68.11 4.25
N THR A 155 -12.05 69.25 4.61
CA THR A 155 -11.81 69.73 5.96
C THR A 155 -13.16 69.93 6.66
N PHE A 156 -13.41 69.18 7.69
CA PHE A 156 -14.40 69.56 8.70
C PHE A 156 -13.67 70.10 9.93
N GLY A 157 -13.67 71.43 10.07
CA GLY A 157 -13.42 72.11 11.33
C GLY A 157 -14.74 72.27 12.06
N GLY A 158 -14.69 72.50 13.31
CA GLY A 158 -15.79 72.90 14.18
C GLY A 158 -15.65 72.27 15.56
N ASP A 159 -15.05 72.92 16.43
CA ASP A 159 -15.56 73.79 17.52
C ASP A 159 -16.56 73.12 18.47
N THR A 160 -16.15 73.00 19.64
CA THR A 160 -16.46 73.39 21.02
C THR A 160 -16.12 72.36 22.02
#